data_68ba3b720c5de7cbd113bcd54752d916
#
_entry.id   68ba3b720c5de7cbd113bcd54752d916
#
_cell.length_a   1.000
_cell.length_b   1.000
_cell.length_c   1.000
_cell.angle_alpha   90.00
_cell.angle_beta   90.00
_cell.angle_gamma   90.00
#
_symmetry.space_group_name_H-M   'P 1'
#
loop_
_entity.id
_entity.type
_entity.pdbx_description
1 polymer ?
#
loop_
_entity_poly.entity_id
_entity_poly.type
_entity_poly.pdbx_seq_one_letter_code
_entity_poly.pdbx_strand_id
1 'polypeptide(L)'
;IPHLYVPPITKVEAVHGFSYGSGATIFPQALAMGATWNKNLTEKVAMAIGEETLAAGTMQAWSPVLDVAQDARWGRCEETFGEDPVLVSQIGGAWIKGYLSKGLFTTPKHFGGHGAPLGGRDSHDIGLSEREMREIHLVPFRHVIRNYACQSLMMAYSDYLGVPVAKSKELLRNILREEWGFDGFVVSDCGAIGNLTSRKHYTAKNKIEAANQALAAGIATNCGDTYNDKEVIQ
;
A
#
# COMPACT_ATOMS: atom_id res chain seq x y z
N ILE A 1 -7.38 14.88 -18.46
CA ILE A 1 -6.87 15.14 -19.81
C ILE A 1 -8.09 15.33 -20.71
N PRO A 2 -8.43 16.59 -21.08
CA PRO A 2 -9.71 16.89 -21.77
C PRO A 2 -9.91 16.17 -23.11
N HIS A 3 -8.82 15.75 -23.74
CA HIS A 3 -8.87 15.16 -25.08
C HIS A 3 -9.08 13.63 -25.08
N LEU A 4 -8.96 12.96 -23.92
CA LEU A 4 -9.08 11.52 -23.85
C LEU A 4 -10.41 11.04 -23.24
N TYR A 5 -11.24 11.96 -22.75
CA TYR A 5 -12.51 11.66 -22.05
C TYR A 5 -12.35 10.61 -20.93
N VAL A 6 -11.15 10.49 -20.35
CA VAL A 6 -10.87 9.58 -19.23
C VAL A 6 -11.15 10.33 -17.93
N PRO A 7 -12.12 9.91 -17.13
CA PRO A 7 -12.40 10.55 -15.85
C PRO A 7 -11.22 10.33 -14.88
N PRO A 8 -10.94 11.27 -13.97
CA PRO A 8 -9.96 11.07 -12.93
C PRO A 8 -10.43 9.99 -11.96
N ILE A 9 -9.51 9.15 -11.50
CA ILE A 9 -9.75 8.23 -10.39
C ILE A 9 -9.56 9.01 -9.09
N THR A 10 -10.65 9.26 -8.38
CA THR A 10 -10.63 9.89 -7.05
C THR A 10 -10.22 8.86 -6.01
N LYS A 11 -9.41 9.26 -5.04
CA LYS A 11 -8.76 8.34 -4.09
C LYS A 11 -8.78 8.89 -2.65
N VAL A 12 -8.81 7.97 -1.68
CA VAL A 12 -8.83 8.29 -0.25
C VAL A 12 -8.17 7.15 0.57
N GLU A 13 -7.80 7.43 1.81
CA GLU A 13 -7.22 6.41 2.70
C GLU A 13 -8.22 5.29 3.05
N ALA A 14 -9.36 5.61 3.60
CA ALA A 14 -10.45 4.69 3.98
C ALA A 14 -10.00 3.40 4.73
N VAL A 15 -8.98 3.51 5.60
CA VAL A 15 -8.41 2.34 6.30
C VAL A 15 -9.34 1.74 7.36
N HIS A 16 -10.24 2.55 7.94
CA HIS A 16 -11.27 2.10 8.88
C HIS A 16 -12.56 2.93 8.80
N GLY A 17 -12.80 3.57 7.67
CA GLY A 17 -13.96 4.42 7.37
C GLY A 17 -13.61 5.55 6.42
N PHE A 18 -14.61 6.19 5.83
CA PHE A 18 -14.41 7.39 5.03
C PHE A 18 -14.29 8.61 5.96
N SER A 19 -13.07 8.93 6.40
CA SER A 19 -12.81 9.95 7.42
C SER A 19 -12.75 11.39 6.90
N TYR A 20 -12.87 11.61 5.59
CA TYR A 20 -12.76 12.93 4.95
C TYR A 20 -14.10 13.66 4.78
N GLY A 21 -15.20 13.04 5.19
CA GLY A 21 -16.54 13.61 5.10
C GLY A 21 -17.30 13.52 6.41
N SER A 22 -18.14 14.52 6.69
CA SER A 22 -19.06 14.47 7.83
C SER A 22 -20.17 13.44 7.58
N GLY A 23 -20.51 12.65 8.63
CA GLY A 23 -21.61 11.70 8.58
C GLY A 23 -21.26 10.29 8.13
N ALA A 24 -20.02 10.03 7.72
CA ALA A 24 -19.57 8.68 7.46
C ALA A 24 -19.22 7.92 8.76
N THR A 25 -19.34 6.60 8.72
CA THR A 25 -19.09 5.74 9.86
C THR A 25 -17.59 5.50 10.03
N ILE A 26 -17.07 5.77 11.22
CA ILE A 26 -15.71 5.40 11.61
C ILE A 26 -15.76 4.10 12.41
N PHE A 27 -15.20 3.05 11.83
CA PHE A 27 -15.10 1.74 12.45
C PHE A 27 -13.85 1.64 13.33
N PRO A 28 -13.74 0.61 14.19
CA PRO A 28 -12.48 0.35 14.91
C PRO A 28 -11.29 0.18 13.97
N GLN A 29 -10.09 0.50 14.47
CA GLN A 29 -8.84 0.29 13.74
C GLN A 29 -8.65 -1.17 13.31
N ALA A 30 -7.83 -1.38 12.28
CA ALA A 30 -7.64 -2.70 11.68
C ALA A 30 -7.16 -3.76 12.69
N LEU A 31 -6.32 -3.38 13.67
CA LEU A 31 -5.87 -4.27 14.73
C LEU A 31 -7.03 -4.86 15.53
N ALA A 32 -8.04 -4.03 15.85
CA ALA A 32 -9.25 -4.51 16.53
C ALA A 32 -10.06 -5.46 15.63
N MET A 33 -10.10 -5.20 14.32
CA MET A 33 -10.74 -6.13 13.36
C MET A 33 -9.99 -7.45 13.29
N GLY A 34 -8.65 -7.43 13.26
CA GLY A 34 -7.81 -8.63 13.34
C GLY A 34 -8.08 -9.46 14.60
N ALA A 35 -8.21 -8.80 15.76
CA ALA A 35 -8.49 -9.44 17.04
C ALA A 35 -9.85 -10.16 17.09
N THR A 36 -10.79 -9.86 16.20
CA THR A 36 -12.07 -10.58 16.10
C THR A 36 -11.94 -11.98 15.50
N TRP A 37 -10.89 -12.25 14.73
CA TRP A 37 -10.72 -13.50 13.93
C TRP A 37 -11.89 -13.81 13.01
N ASN A 38 -12.74 -12.81 12.71
CA ASN A 38 -14.01 -12.99 12.03
C ASN A 38 -14.00 -12.38 10.63
N LYS A 39 -13.66 -13.19 9.63
CA LYS A 39 -13.65 -12.78 8.21
C LYS A 39 -15.00 -12.25 7.72
N ASN A 40 -16.10 -12.86 8.15
CA ASN A 40 -17.44 -12.44 7.70
C ASN A 40 -17.80 -11.05 8.26
N LEU A 41 -17.44 -10.75 9.51
CA LEU A 41 -17.62 -9.42 10.07
C LEU A 41 -16.76 -8.39 9.33
N THR A 42 -15.49 -8.73 9.11
CA THR A 42 -14.55 -7.85 8.38
C THR A 42 -15.03 -7.52 6.97
N GLU A 43 -15.52 -8.53 6.23
CA GLU A 43 -16.09 -8.32 4.88
C GLU A 43 -17.29 -7.36 4.94
N LYS A 44 -18.21 -7.52 5.91
CA LYS A 44 -19.37 -6.64 6.08
C LYS A 44 -18.98 -5.20 6.43
N VAL A 45 -17.98 -5.01 7.30
CA VAL A 45 -17.44 -3.69 7.63
C VAL A 45 -16.84 -3.04 6.38
N ALA A 46 -16.03 -3.76 5.64
CA ALA A 46 -15.45 -3.27 4.40
C ALA A 46 -16.52 -2.94 3.34
N MET A 47 -17.58 -3.72 3.24
CA MET A 47 -18.73 -3.39 2.36
C MET A 47 -19.37 -2.06 2.74
N ALA A 48 -19.61 -1.81 4.03
CA ALA A 48 -20.21 -0.56 4.49
C ALA A 48 -19.27 0.65 4.20
N ILE A 49 -17.98 0.52 4.48
CA ILE A 49 -16.98 1.55 4.14
C ILE A 49 -16.95 1.79 2.63
N GLY A 50 -17.00 0.72 1.84
CA GLY A 50 -17.01 0.81 0.38
C GLY A 50 -18.23 1.58 -0.16
N GLU A 51 -19.41 1.32 0.37
CA GLU A 51 -20.64 2.04 0.02
C GLU A 51 -20.55 3.54 0.35
N GLU A 52 -20.13 3.88 1.57
CA GLU A 52 -19.98 5.27 2.00
C GLU A 52 -18.91 6.00 1.18
N THR A 53 -17.79 5.34 0.88
CA THR A 53 -16.69 5.91 0.08
C THR A 53 -17.15 6.21 -1.36
N LEU A 54 -17.85 5.27 -1.98
CA LEU A 54 -18.40 5.47 -3.32
C LEU A 54 -19.51 6.55 -3.35
N ALA A 55 -20.37 6.59 -2.34
CA ALA A 55 -21.39 7.62 -2.20
C ALA A 55 -20.79 9.03 -2.07
N ALA A 56 -19.58 9.13 -1.48
CA ALA A 56 -18.82 10.38 -1.42
C ALA A 56 -18.10 10.74 -2.74
N GLY A 57 -18.26 9.95 -3.80
CA GLY A 57 -17.65 10.20 -5.12
C GLY A 57 -16.20 9.73 -5.22
N THR A 58 -15.72 8.90 -4.30
CA THR A 58 -14.36 8.36 -4.31
C THR A 58 -14.36 6.93 -4.86
N MET A 59 -13.47 6.64 -5.81
CA MET A 59 -13.46 5.38 -6.57
C MET A 59 -12.36 4.41 -6.11
N GLN A 60 -11.34 4.89 -5.39
CA GLN A 60 -10.19 4.10 -4.95
C GLN A 60 -9.90 4.32 -3.47
N ALA A 61 -9.76 3.25 -2.70
CA ALA A 61 -9.27 3.27 -1.34
C ALA A 61 -7.81 2.80 -1.27
N TRP A 62 -6.95 3.59 -0.63
CA TRP A 62 -5.58 3.20 -0.27
C TRP A 62 -5.58 2.33 1.00
N SER A 63 -6.18 1.18 0.84
CA SER A 63 -6.50 0.22 1.91
C SER A 63 -6.72 -1.17 1.29
N PRO A 64 -6.55 -2.26 2.06
CA PRO A 64 -6.14 -2.33 3.47
C PRO A 64 -4.62 -2.26 3.68
N VAL A 65 -4.21 -2.05 4.95
CA VAL A 65 -2.83 -2.20 5.39
C VAL A 65 -2.54 -3.69 5.64
N LEU A 66 -1.62 -4.26 4.88
CA LEU A 66 -1.24 -5.68 4.94
C LEU A 66 0.13 -5.91 5.56
N ASP A 67 0.68 -4.88 6.20
CA ASP A 67 1.92 -5.00 6.95
C ASP A 67 1.76 -5.98 8.10
N VAL A 68 2.82 -6.77 8.36
CA VAL A 68 2.88 -7.69 9.48
C VAL A 68 3.64 -7.01 10.61
N ALA A 69 2.94 -6.61 11.69
CA ALA A 69 3.48 -5.81 12.77
C ALA A 69 4.15 -6.69 13.83
N GLN A 70 5.43 -7.03 13.65
CA GLN A 70 6.18 -7.86 14.61
C GLN A 70 6.91 -7.05 15.68
N ASP A 71 7.10 -5.74 15.50
CA ASP A 71 7.70 -4.86 16.49
C ASP A 71 6.66 -3.89 17.06
N ALA A 72 6.25 -4.11 18.30
CA ALA A 72 5.24 -3.28 18.98
C ALA A 72 5.67 -1.81 19.19
N ARG A 73 6.96 -1.47 18.96
CA ARG A 73 7.45 -0.09 19.00
C ARG A 73 7.09 0.69 17.74
N TRP A 74 6.73 0.00 16.66
CA TRP A 74 6.33 0.65 15.42
C TRP A 74 4.98 1.37 15.60
N GLY A 75 4.98 2.69 15.34
CA GLY A 75 3.85 3.57 15.62
C GLY A 75 2.60 3.35 14.76
N ARG A 76 2.65 2.44 13.76
CA ARG A 76 1.54 2.12 12.85
C ARG A 76 0.98 0.70 13.04
N CYS A 77 1.31 0.03 14.16
CA CYS A 77 0.77 -1.31 14.45
C CYS A 77 -0.75 -1.35 14.43
N GLU A 78 -1.42 -0.28 14.87
CA GLU A 78 -2.88 -0.19 14.93
C GLU A 78 -3.56 -0.23 13.56
N GLU A 79 -2.85 0.18 12.50
CA GLU A 79 -3.36 0.14 11.13
C GLU A 79 -3.36 -1.27 10.54
N THR A 80 -2.65 -2.22 11.15
CA THR A 80 -2.47 -3.60 10.67
C THR A 80 -3.48 -4.54 11.28
N PHE A 81 -3.66 -5.72 10.66
CA PHE A 81 -4.49 -6.78 11.25
C PHE A 81 -3.74 -7.64 12.28
N GLY A 82 -2.47 -7.33 12.59
CA GLY A 82 -1.69 -8.01 13.62
C GLY A 82 -0.30 -8.47 13.18
N GLU A 83 0.28 -9.38 13.97
CA GLU A 83 1.65 -9.86 13.83
C GLU A 83 1.79 -11.20 13.09
N ASP A 84 0.69 -11.88 12.82
CA ASP A 84 0.68 -13.19 12.15
C ASP A 84 0.37 -13.02 10.65
N PRO A 85 1.26 -13.47 9.74
CA PRO A 85 1.08 -13.29 8.31
C PRO A 85 -0.13 -14.04 7.74
N VAL A 86 -0.56 -15.13 8.37
CA VAL A 86 -1.75 -15.89 7.92
C VAL A 86 -3.02 -15.13 8.31
N LEU A 87 -3.08 -14.63 9.56
CA LEU A 87 -4.20 -13.81 10.01
C LEU A 87 -4.34 -12.55 9.14
N VAL A 88 -3.24 -11.81 8.93
CA VAL A 88 -3.22 -10.62 8.07
C VAL A 88 -3.71 -10.96 6.66
N SER A 89 -3.27 -12.08 6.10
CA SER A 89 -3.70 -12.55 4.77
C SER A 89 -5.21 -12.81 4.72
N GLN A 90 -5.75 -13.50 5.71
CA GLN A 90 -7.15 -13.91 5.72
C GLN A 90 -8.11 -12.75 5.99
N ILE A 91 -7.79 -11.91 6.97
CA ILE A 91 -8.59 -10.74 7.32
C ILE A 91 -8.47 -9.66 6.24
N GLY A 92 -7.24 -9.40 5.76
CA GLY A 92 -7.00 -8.45 4.66
C GLY A 92 -7.69 -8.89 3.36
N GLY A 93 -7.68 -10.19 3.05
CA GLY A 93 -8.41 -10.73 1.91
C GLY A 93 -9.94 -10.54 2.03
N ALA A 94 -10.51 -10.75 3.23
CA ALA A 94 -11.93 -10.48 3.47
C ALA A 94 -12.27 -8.99 3.32
N TRP A 95 -11.37 -8.10 3.76
CA TRP A 95 -11.50 -6.66 3.57
C TRP A 95 -11.53 -6.27 2.08
N ILE A 96 -10.57 -6.77 1.32
CA ILE A 96 -10.50 -6.55 -0.14
C ILE A 96 -11.77 -7.04 -0.83
N LYS A 97 -12.24 -8.24 -0.48
CA LYS A 97 -13.47 -8.82 -1.02
C LYS A 97 -14.67 -7.91 -0.76
N GLY A 98 -14.77 -7.34 0.45
CA GLY A 98 -15.82 -6.38 0.80
C GLY A 98 -15.80 -5.15 -0.10
N TYR A 99 -14.65 -4.51 -0.31
CA TYR A 99 -14.50 -3.35 -1.19
C TYR A 99 -14.86 -3.68 -2.63
N LEU A 100 -14.27 -4.75 -3.18
CA LEU A 100 -14.51 -5.17 -4.56
C LEU A 100 -15.98 -5.51 -4.83
N SER A 101 -16.69 -6.09 -3.84
CA SER A 101 -18.12 -6.41 -3.97
C SER A 101 -19.00 -5.17 -4.18
N LYS A 102 -18.51 -3.99 -3.80
CA LYS A 102 -19.18 -2.70 -4.00
C LYS A 102 -18.66 -1.94 -5.22
N GLY A 103 -17.63 -2.42 -5.89
CA GLY A 103 -17.00 -1.74 -7.03
C GLY A 103 -15.95 -0.69 -6.63
N LEU A 104 -15.54 -0.64 -5.37
CA LEU A 104 -14.47 0.22 -4.91
C LEU A 104 -13.11 -0.40 -5.25
N PHE A 105 -12.22 0.34 -5.91
CA PHE A 105 -10.86 -0.09 -6.17
C PHE A 105 -10.06 -0.15 -4.87
N THR A 106 -9.33 -1.23 -4.67
CA THR A 106 -8.50 -1.46 -3.50
C THR A 106 -7.01 -1.30 -3.81
N THR A 107 -6.27 -0.74 -2.87
CA THR A 107 -4.82 -0.57 -2.95
C THR A 107 -4.17 -1.10 -1.68
N PRO A 108 -3.93 -2.40 -1.60
CA PRO A 108 -3.20 -2.98 -0.47
C PRO A 108 -1.85 -2.31 -0.27
N LYS A 109 -1.46 -2.11 0.98
CA LYS A 109 -0.24 -1.37 1.35
C LYS A 109 0.38 -1.91 2.64
N HIS A 110 1.66 -1.69 2.93
CA HIS A 110 2.69 -1.03 2.10
C HIS A 110 3.69 -2.10 1.65
N PHE A 111 3.69 -2.40 0.37
CA PHE A 111 4.48 -3.50 -0.18
C PHE A 111 5.98 -3.25 -0.01
N GLY A 112 6.67 -4.22 0.57
CA GLY A 112 8.12 -4.19 0.76
C GLY A 112 8.57 -4.19 2.24
N GLY A 113 7.75 -4.72 3.17
CA GLY A 113 8.17 -4.99 4.54
C GLY A 113 8.09 -3.80 5.51
N HIS A 114 7.24 -2.83 5.23
CA HIS A 114 7.10 -1.60 6.03
C HIS A 114 6.81 -1.85 7.52
N GLY A 115 6.18 -2.98 7.87
CA GLY A 115 5.89 -3.39 9.25
C GLY A 115 7.10 -3.93 10.05
N ALA A 116 8.31 -3.93 9.46
CA ALA A 116 9.52 -4.42 10.10
C ALA A 116 10.67 -3.39 10.12
N PRO A 117 10.42 -2.12 10.44
CA PRO A 117 11.49 -1.13 10.45
C PRO A 117 12.45 -1.37 11.62
N LEU A 118 13.74 -1.21 11.40
CA LEU A 118 14.77 -1.35 12.44
C LEU A 118 14.47 -0.44 13.64
N GLY A 119 14.41 -1.04 14.82
CA GLY A 119 14.15 -0.36 16.09
C GLY A 119 12.72 0.19 16.21
N GLY A 120 11.78 -0.26 15.38
CA GLY A 120 10.40 0.23 15.36
C GLY A 120 10.22 1.64 14.79
N ARG A 121 11.26 2.22 14.19
CA ARG A 121 11.22 3.58 13.64
C ARG A 121 10.56 3.59 12.28
N ASP A 122 9.42 4.23 12.21
CA ASP A 122 8.63 4.29 10.97
C ASP A 122 9.45 4.74 9.76
N SER A 123 9.21 4.07 8.64
CA SER A 123 9.88 4.34 7.35
C SER A 123 11.41 4.14 7.36
N HIS A 124 11.94 3.44 8.36
CA HIS A 124 13.38 3.15 8.47
C HIS A 124 13.75 1.89 7.67
N ASP A 125 15.04 1.60 7.59
CA ASP A 125 15.58 0.41 6.94
C ASP A 125 14.99 -0.87 7.53
N ILE A 126 14.88 -1.90 6.70
CA ILE A 126 14.36 -3.21 7.08
C ILE A 126 15.52 -4.18 7.24
N GLY A 127 15.72 -4.67 8.44
CA GLY A 127 16.81 -5.57 8.80
C GLY A 127 16.53 -7.05 8.59
N LEU A 128 15.72 -7.41 7.57
CA LEU A 128 15.30 -8.79 7.33
C LEU A 128 16.18 -9.48 6.28
N SER A 129 16.39 -10.79 6.46
CA SER A 129 16.87 -11.67 5.40
C SER A 129 15.83 -11.79 4.28
N GLU A 130 16.25 -12.23 3.08
CA GLU A 130 15.32 -12.49 1.98
C GLU A 130 14.27 -13.55 2.37
N ARG A 131 14.67 -14.55 3.14
CA ARG A 131 13.78 -15.60 3.63
C ARG A 131 12.67 -15.02 4.51
N GLU A 132 13.01 -14.21 5.51
CA GLU A 132 12.02 -13.57 6.39
C GLU A 132 11.10 -12.64 5.62
N MET A 133 11.65 -11.85 4.69
CA MET A 133 10.85 -11.01 3.82
C MET A 133 9.81 -11.84 3.06
N ARG A 134 10.22 -12.94 2.40
CA ARG A 134 9.35 -13.78 1.59
C ARG A 134 8.39 -14.65 2.39
N GLU A 135 8.79 -15.17 3.56
CA GLU A 135 8.01 -16.10 4.37
C GLU A 135 7.07 -15.40 5.36
N ILE A 136 7.28 -14.11 5.66
CA ILE A 136 6.49 -13.35 6.62
C ILE A 136 5.85 -12.13 5.94
N HIS A 137 6.65 -11.13 5.57
CA HIS A 137 6.15 -9.82 5.21
C HIS A 137 5.52 -9.74 3.81
N LEU A 138 5.96 -10.57 2.88
CA LEU A 138 5.38 -10.64 1.54
C LEU A 138 4.22 -11.64 1.43
N VAL A 139 4.00 -12.50 2.42
CA VAL A 139 2.93 -13.52 2.40
C VAL A 139 1.54 -12.91 2.22
N PRO A 140 1.12 -11.87 2.98
CA PRO A 140 -0.20 -11.29 2.80
C PRO A 140 -0.41 -10.69 1.41
N PHE A 141 0.60 -10.01 0.87
CA PHE A 141 0.53 -9.44 -0.47
C PHE A 141 0.42 -10.51 -1.56
N ARG A 142 1.26 -11.55 -1.49
CA ARG A 142 1.16 -12.69 -2.42
C ARG A 142 -0.21 -13.36 -2.35
N HIS A 143 -0.75 -13.51 -1.14
CA HIS A 143 -2.08 -14.10 -0.94
C HIS A 143 -3.16 -13.28 -1.65
N VAL A 144 -3.19 -11.96 -1.43
CA VAL A 144 -4.26 -11.12 -2.01
C VAL A 144 -4.11 -10.93 -3.51
N ILE A 145 -2.89 -10.82 -4.03
CA ILE A 145 -2.64 -10.71 -5.48
C ILE A 145 -3.10 -11.98 -6.22
N ARG A 146 -2.87 -13.16 -5.65
CA ARG A 146 -3.24 -14.43 -6.28
C ARG A 146 -4.72 -14.77 -6.18
N ASN A 147 -5.42 -14.27 -5.18
CA ASN A 147 -6.80 -14.69 -4.88
C ASN A 147 -7.85 -13.61 -5.12
N TYR A 148 -7.45 -12.35 -5.31
CA TYR A 148 -8.36 -11.23 -5.51
C TYR A 148 -7.89 -10.33 -6.66
N ALA A 149 -8.83 -9.71 -7.36
CA ALA A 149 -8.54 -8.81 -8.48
C ALA A 149 -8.10 -7.42 -7.97
N CYS A 150 -6.92 -7.35 -7.32
CA CYS A 150 -6.36 -6.08 -6.86
C CYS A 150 -5.88 -5.26 -8.06
N GLN A 151 -6.46 -4.08 -8.28
CA GLN A 151 -6.14 -3.21 -9.41
C GLN A 151 -4.88 -2.38 -9.17
N SER A 152 -4.53 -2.13 -7.92
CA SER A 152 -3.36 -1.34 -7.54
C SER A 152 -2.72 -1.85 -6.26
N LEU A 153 -1.51 -1.37 -6.00
CA LEU A 153 -0.73 -1.69 -4.82
C LEU A 153 0.13 -0.48 -4.47
N MET A 154 0.28 -0.16 -3.18
CA MET A 154 1.15 0.92 -2.72
C MET A 154 2.46 0.36 -2.17
N MET A 155 3.60 0.88 -2.65
CA MET A 155 4.92 0.50 -2.17
C MET A 155 5.31 1.25 -0.89
N ALA A 156 6.18 0.62 -0.09
CA ALA A 156 6.66 1.11 1.21
C ALA A 156 7.70 2.24 1.09
N TYR A 157 7.84 3.02 2.16
CA TYR A 157 8.89 4.05 2.29
C TYR A 157 10.29 3.51 2.49
N SER A 158 10.40 2.31 3.02
CA SER A 158 11.63 1.74 3.63
C SER A 158 12.68 1.35 2.59
N ASP A 159 13.90 1.09 3.08
CA ASP A 159 14.94 0.41 2.33
C ASP A 159 14.93 -1.08 2.68
N TYR A 160 15.19 -1.90 1.71
CA TYR A 160 15.41 -3.32 1.89
C TYR A 160 16.76 -3.71 1.29
N LEU A 161 17.63 -4.32 2.09
CA LEU A 161 19.01 -4.65 1.73
C LEU A 161 19.78 -3.43 1.17
N GLY A 162 19.55 -2.25 1.75
CA GLY A 162 20.20 -0.99 1.35
C GLY A 162 19.66 -0.39 0.05
N VAL A 163 18.55 -0.90 -0.49
CA VAL A 163 17.91 -0.36 -1.68
C VAL A 163 16.53 0.17 -1.33
N PRO A 164 16.24 1.47 -1.54
CA PRO A 164 14.90 2.01 -1.36
C PRO A 164 13.87 1.24 -2.17
N VAL A 165 12.74 0.86 -1.55
CA VAL A 165 11.66 0.13 -2.23
C VAL A 165 11.20 0.91 -3.45
N ALA A 166 11.18 2.24 -3.38
CA ALA A 166 10.81 3.13 -4.48
C ALA A 166 11.65 2.97 -5.76
N LYS A 167 12.83 2.35 -5.70
CA LYS A 167 13.68 2.05 -6.87
C LYS A 167 14.04 0.58 -7.00
N SER A 168 13.47 -0.28 -6.18
CA SER A 168 13.78 -1.70 -6.14
C SER A 168 13.12 -2.46 -7.30
N LYS A 169 13.90 -2.73 -8.34
CA LYS A 169 13.46 -3.61 -9.43
C LYS A 169 13.22 -5.04 -8.93
N GLU A 170 13.99 -5.48 -7.94
CA GLU A 170 13.83 -6.83 -7.36
C GLU A 170 12.43 -7.00 -6.77
N LEU A 171 11.98 -6.09 -5.92
CA LEU A 171 10.66 -6.18 -5.30
C LEU A 171 9.53 -5.90 -6.30
N LEU A 172 9.64 -4.79 -7.07
CA LEU A 172 8.52 -4.26 -7.85
C LEU A 172 8.39 -4.88 -9.27
N ARG A 173 9.47 -5.44 -9.82
CA ARG A 173 9.44 -6.13 -11.11
C ARG A 173 9.59 -7.64 -10.95
N ASN A 174 10.74 -8.11 -10.47
CA ASN A 174 11.04 -9.52 -10.45
C ASN A 174 10.03 -10.29 -9.58
N ILE A 175 9.86 -9.90 -8.31
CA ILE A 175 8.93 -10.58 -7.39
C ILE A 175 7.48 -10.26 -7.73
N LEU A 176 7.12 -8.97 -7.77
CA LEU A 176 5.72 -8.58 -7.88
C LEU A 176 5.11 -8.94 -9.25
N ARG A 177 5.80 -8.60 -10.35
CA ARG A 177 5.25 -8.78 -11.70
C ARG A 177 5.64 -10.11 -12.34
N GLU A 178 6.93 -10.46 -12.34
CA GLU A 178 7.40 -11.64 -13.06
C GLU A 178 7.10 -12.93 -12.29
N GLU A 179 7.36 -12.96 -10.97
CA GLU A 179 7.10 -14.16 -10.16
C GLU A 179 5.63 -14.33 -9.79
N TRP A 180 4.93 -13.23 -9.44
CA TRP A 180 3.53 -13.31 -8.96
C TRP A 180 2.48 -12.97 -10.01
N GLY A 181 2.87 -12.38 -11.14
CA GLY A 181 1.96 -12.05 -12.24
C GLY A 181 1.06 -10.85 -11.95
N PHE A 182 1.47 -9.92 -11.08
CA PHE A 182 0.67 -8.71 -10.83
C PHE A 182 0.65 -7.81 -12.06
N ASP A 183 -0.53 -7.58 -12.62
CA ASP A 183 -0.78 -6.78 -13.83
C ASP A 183 -1.37 -5.39 -13.54
N GLY A 184 -1.73 -5.11 -12.29
CA GLY A 184 -2.22 -3.80 -11.84
C GLY A 184 -1.14 -2.72 -11.82
N PHE A 185 -1.46 -1.53 -11.31
CA PHE A 185 -0.50 -0.44 -11.19
C PHE A 185 0.04 -0.29 -9.76
N VAL A 186 1.30 0.15 -9.66
CA VAL A 186 1.93 0.49 -8.38
C VAL A 186 1.86 1.99 -8.19
N VAL A 187 1.38 2.41 -7.02
CA VAL A 187 1.43 3.80 -6.55
C VAL A 187 2.52 3.94 -5.49
N SER A 188 3.23 5.07 -5.47
CA SER A 188 4.15 5.35 -4.37
C SER A 188 3.37 5.72 -3.11
N ASP A 189 3.93 5.41 -1.95
CA ASP A 189 3.51 6.10 -0.73
C ASP A 189 3.80 7.60 -0.82
N CYS A 190 3.12 8.42 0.02
CA CYS A 190 3.08 9.86 -0.13
C CYS A 190 4.46 10.50 0.07
N GLY A 191 5.00 11.11 -0.99
CA GLY A 191 6.33 11.70 -1.00
C GLY A 191 7.49 10.70 -1.11
N ALA A 192 7.23 9.39 -1.19
CA ALA A 192 8.28 8.36 -1.18
C ALA A 192 9.27 8.49 -2.35
N ILE A 193 8.82 8.90 -3.53
CA ILE A 193 9.74 9.13 -4.67
C ILE A 193 10.65 10.33 -4.37
N GLY A 194 10.11 11.41 -3.81
CA GLY A 194 10.90 12.57 -3.39
C GLY A 194 11.95 12.23 -2.34
N ASN A 195 11.70 11.26 -1.47
CA ASN A 195 12.65 10.79 -0.46
C ASN A 195 13.94 10.23 -1.06
N LEU A 196 13.95 9.82 -2.32
CA LEU A 196 15.19 9.40 -3.02
C LEU A 196 16.23 10.52 -3.12
N THR A 197 15.80 11.79 -3.08
CA THR A 197 16.67 12.96 -3.11
C THR A 197 17.01 13.52 -1.72
N SER A 198 16.42 12.99 -0.65
CA SER A 198 16.47 13.56 0.70
C SER A 198 17.31 12.73 1.67
N ARG A 199 17.36 13.23 2.92
CA ARG A 199 18.07 12.59 4.05
C ARG A 199 17.68 11.15 4.34
N LYS A 200 16.57 10.66 3.78
CA LYS A 200 16.21 9.24 3.95
C LYS A 200 17.09 8.32 3.11
N HIS A 201 17.32 8.67 1.85
CA HIS A 201 17.94 7.75 0.90
C HIS A 201 19.17 8.28 0.17
N TYR A 202 19.16 9.56 -0.28
CA TYR A 202 20.24 10.18 -1.07
C TYR A 202 20.72 9.33 -2.26
N THR A 203 19.78 8.66 -2.95
CA THR A 203 20.12 7.82 -4.12
C THR A 203 19.86 8.51 -5.46
N ALA A 204 19.25 9.67 -5.44
CA ALA A 204 19.01 10.52 -6.61
C ALA A 204 19.49 11.94 -6.33
N LYS A 205 20.06 12.59 -7.35
CA LYS A 205 20.61 13.96 -7.26
C LYS A 205 19.51 15.03 -7.29
N ASN A 206 18.40 14.74 -7.98
CA ASN A 206 17.30 15.66 -8.20
C ASN A 206 15.99 14.87 -8.47
N LYS A 207 14.87 15.59 -8.59
CA LYS A 207 13.55 14.99 -8.83
C LYS A 207 13.47 14.22 -10.15
N ILE A 208 14.16 14.66 -11.20
CA ILE A 208 14.19 13.98 -12.51
C ILE A 208 14.80 12.59 -12.36
N GLU A 209 15.97 12.52 -11.70
CA GLU A 209 16.63 11.23 -11.45
C GLU A 209 15.79 10.33 -10.56
N ALA A 210 15.15 10.89 -9.50
CA ALA A 210 14.24 10.16 -8.63
C ALA A 210 13.04 9.59 -9.41
N ALA A 211 12.40 10.39 -10.26
CA ALA A 211 11.31 9.95 -11.11
C ALA A 211 11.74 8.84 -12.07
N ASN A 212 12.91 8.98 -12.71
CA ASN A 212 13.45 7.97 -13.61
C ASN A 212 13.74 6.64 -12.88
N GLN A 213 14.31 6.69 -11.67
CA GLN A 213 14.54 5.49 -10.85
C GLN A 213 13.22 4.79 -10.50
N ALA A 214 12.21 5.55 -10.09
CA ALA A 214 10.90 5.02 -9.70
C ALA A 214 10.13 4.43 -10.90
N LEU A 215 10.10 5.13 -12.04
CA LEU A 215 9.52 4.62 -13.28
C LEU A 215 10.22 3.35 -13.77
N ALA A 216 11.56 3.32 -13.72
CA ALA A 216 12.33 2.14 -14.08
C ALA A 216 12.07 0.94 -13.14
N ALA A 217 11.72 1.19 -11.89
CA ALA A 217 11.29 0.15 -10.95
C ALA A 217 9.84 -0.33 -11.18
N GLY A 218 9.01 0.45 -11.90
CA GLY A 218 7.64 0.06 -12.25
C GLY A 218 6.54 0.79 -11.46
N ILE A 219 6.86 1.92 -10.80
CA ILE A 219 5.88 2.77 -10.13
C ILE A 219 5.17 3.62 -11.19
N ALA A 220 3.87 3.43 -11.36
CA ALA A 220 3.07 4.06 -12.41
C ALA A 220 2.52 5.44 -12.00
N THR A 221 2.19 5.60 -10.73
CA THR A 221 1.62 6.85 -10.19
C THR A 221 2.27 7.19 -8.85
N ASN A 222 2.21 8.46 -8.45
CA ASN A 222 2.72 8.87 -7.15
C ASN A 222 1.65 9.51 -6.28
N CYS A 223 1.77 9.32 -4.97
CA CYS A 223 1.20 10.22 -3.98
C CYS A 223 2.24 11.29 -3.66
N GLY A 224 1.98 12.53 -4.08
CA GLY A 224 2.92 13.63 -3.95
C GLY A 224 3.08 14.39 -5.27
N ASP A 225 4.13 15.18 -5.37
CA ASP A 225 4.36 16.13 -6.47
C ASP A 225 5.46 15.74 -7.46
N THR A 226 6.23 14.67 -7.20
CA THR A 226 7.45 14.39 -7.98
C THR A 226 7.16 14.19 -9.47
N TYR A 227 6.15 13.40 -9.84
CA TYR A 227 5.78 13.18 -11.24
C TYR A 227 5.06 14.37 -11.87
N ASN A 228 4.51 15.28 -11.05
CA ASN A 228 3.83 16.50 -11.49
C ASN A 228 4.74 17.73 -11.49
N ASP A 229 6.02 17.57 -11.12
CA ASP A 229 6.99 18.64 -11.13
C ASP A 229 7.28 19.08 -12.57
N LYS A 230 7.32 20.39 -12.80
CA LYS A 230 7.52 20.95 -14.14
C LYS A 230 8.83 20.51 -14.77
N GLU A 231 9.88 20.32 -13.97
CA GLU A 231 11.19 19.84 -14.45
C GLU A 231 11.16 18.37 -14.86
N VAL A 232 10.23 17.59 -14.31
CA VAL A 232 10.09 16.15 -14.62
C VAL A 232 9.20 15.91 -15.84
N ILE A 233 8.23 16.80 -16.10
CA ILE A 233 7.28 16.67 -17.23
C ILE A 233 7.89 17.12 -18.57
N GLN A 234 8.93 17.97 -18.56
CA GLN A 234 9.64 18.42 -19.74
C GLN A 234 10.54 17.33 -20.34
#